data_94d7714edf50d16470ac5b5d84bbe511
#
_entry.id   94d7714edf50d16470ac5b5d84bbe511
#
_cell.length_a   1.000
_cell.length_b   1.000
_cell.length_c   1.000
_cell.angle_alpha   90.00
_cell.angle_beta   90.00
_cell.angle_gamma   90.00
#
_symmetry.space_group_name_H-M   'P 1'
#
loop_
_entity.id
_entity.type
_entity.pdbx_description
1 polymer ?
#
loop_
_entity_poly.entity_id
_entity_poly.type
_entity_poly.pdbx_seq_one_letter_code
_entity_poly.pdbx_strand_id
1 'polypeptide(L)'
;MKNVNVSDYVLLAEASYADFSDGLSDSQINKALMKSTDDNQNVVDYITNNYEVVAHWKDRGNFFTSADKDQSSGFSGTLFHRIRKKKEEKEIGAEYVLALRGTAGGKDLLITDGGDIVNDGLAHHQIVDMYNFWQQITAQKDKPYDVMYVETLGQIYDVALEKINEAKLDGAVGFFTDSSTVKMIKKIRSDKLYKMGDERRFGLGIHVDKVTTTGHSLGGHLSAAFSRLFPDKVEHSYMVNGAGFGAKSNPISYLFSNSQDNISSVFSALDGADHFDKAKITNLIGDKNIDVVANNWFIGLSQPGETPELFIEEAGIGKIFGHAAGSMSDTMQAASLFFAMDGKLNQTDLSEALKTLNPVFEAVTNDDEETLEKVVYQIGKLLLVDKVPEQAATRNELYERIASLKALLTGKTDAGEPEDAQGGKYQFVSLATDQSGWKDDVSQNSDKGTALRYALRELNPFAMVGADYTAHNRHGNLNL
;
A
#
# COMPACT_ATOMS: atom_id res chain seq x y z
N MET A 1 -0.61 16.03 -0.21
CA MET A 1 -1.00 15.07 0.86
C MET A 1 0.08 15.13 1.92
N LYS A 2 -0.20 14.77 3.18
CA LYS A 2 0.84 14.75 4.24
C LYS A 2 1.50 13.38 4.27
N ASN A 3 2.83 13.33 4.29
CA ASN A 3 3.59 12.07 4.27
C ASN A 3 3.29 11.15 5.47
N VAL A 4 2.92 11.72 6.62
CA VAL A 4 2.52 10.95 7.81
C VAL A 4 1.35 9.99 7.54
N ASN A 5 0.46 10.31 6.60
CA ASN A 5 -0.67 9.42 6.24
C ASN A 5 -0.24 8.24 5.36
N VAL A 6 0.91 8.34 4.67
CA VAL A 6 1.39 7.25 3.81
C VAL A 6 1.73 6.00 4.62
N SER A 7 2.20 6.17 5.87
CA SER A 7 2.44 5.04 6.78
C SER A 7 1.18 4.20 7.04
N ASP A 8 0.02 4.84 7.08
CA ASP A 8 -1.26 4.14 7.24
C ASP A 8 -1.60 3.31 5.99
N TYR A 9 -1.40 3.86 4.79
CA TYR A 9 -1.71 3.15 3.55
C TYR A 9 -0.78 1.95 3.36
N VAL A 10 0.50 2.04 3.75
CA VAL A 10 1.43 0.90 3.74
C VAL A 10 1.00 -0.15 4.76
N LEU A 11 0.56 0.26 5.96
CA LEU A 11 0.04 -0.64 6.97
C LEU A 11 -1.25 -1.35 6.52
N LEU A 12 -2.14 -0.64 5.83
CA LEU A 12 -3.36 -1.24 5.27
C LEU A 12 -3.06 -2.17 4.08
N ALA A 13 -1.96 -1.96 3.35
CA ALA A 13 -1.48 -2.93 2.36
C ALA A 13 -1.06 -4.25 3.02
N GLU A 14 -0.42 -4.22 4.19
CA GLU A 14 -0.17 -5.41 5.01
C GLU A 14 -1.47 -6.04 5.52
N ALA A 15 -2.37 -5.22 6.07
CA ALA A 15 -3.68 -5.67 6.56
C ALA A 15 -4.57 -6.29 5.47
N SER A 16 -4.31 -6.03 4.18
CA SER A 16 -5.05 -6.64 3.07
C SER A 16 -4.93 -8.16 3.00
N TYR A 17 -3.92 -8.73 3.66
CA TYR A 17 -3.76 -10.19 3.77
C TYR A 17 -4.69 -10.83 4.81
N ALA A 18 -5.36 -10.02 5.63
CA ALA A 18 -6.38 -10.53 6.55
C ALA A 18 -7.59 -11.10 5.79
N ASP A 19 -8.07 -12.24 6.26
CA ASP A 19 -9.25 -12.90 5.69
C ASP A 19 -10.48 -12.63 6.57
N PHE A 20 -11.29 -11.69 6.16
CA PHE A 20 -12.52 -11.32 6.86
C PHE A 20 -13.76 -12.16 6.43
N SER A 21 -13.55 -13.27 5.75
CA SER A 21 -14.64 -14.14 5.24
C SER A 21 -15.50 -14.75 6.34
N ASP A 22 -14.98 -14.87 7.57
CA ASP A 22 -15.74 -15.41 8.70
C ASP A 22 -16.75 -14.40 9.26
N GLY A 23 -16.68 -13.15 8.83
CA GLY A 23 -17.59 -12.06 9.22
C GLY A 23 -16.84 -10.80 9.66
N LEU A 24 -17.61 -9.74 9.91
CA LEU A 24 -17.09 -8.41 10.23
C LEU A 24 -17.42 -7.97 11.68
N SER A 25 -17.63 -8.90 12.60
CA SER A 25 -17.68 -8.55 14.03
C SER A 25 -16.28 -8.21 14.53
N ASP A 26 -16.18 -7.35 15.57
CA ASP A 26 -14.90 -6.92 16.13
C ASP A 26 -13.96 -8.09 16.45
N SER A 27 -14.50 -9.16 17.06
CA SER A 27 -13.75 -10.37 17.37
C SER A 27 -13.19 -11.09 16.14
N GLN A 28 -13.97 -11.14 15.05
CA GLN A 28 -13.57 -11.77 13.80
C GLN A 28 -12.53 -10.91 13.06
N ILE A 29 -12.73 -9.60 13.04
CA ILE A 29 -11.77 -8.63 12.48
C ILE A 29 -10.44 -8.72 13.21
N ASN A 30 -10.44 -8.63 14.56
CA ASN A 30 -9.22 -8.76 15.37
C ASN A 30 -8.47 -10.06 15.08
N LYS A 31 -9.17 -11.19 15.06
CA LYS A 31 -8.57 -12.50 14.77
C LYS A 31 -7.94 -12.56 13.37
N ALA A 32 -8.61 -11.98 12.36
CA ALA A 32 -8.11 -11.97 10.99
C ALA A 32 -6.87 -11.09 10.86
N LEU A 33 -6.88 -9.90 11.46
CA LEU A 33 -5.75 -8.98 11.49
C LEU A 33 -4.54 -9.57 12.24
N MET A 34 -4.74 -10.15 13.44
CA MET A 34 -3.66 -10.81 14.18
C MET A 34 -2.89 -11.79 13.31
N LYS A 35 -3.61 -12.63 12.57
CA LYS A 35 -2.99 -13.62 11.67
C LYS A 35 -2.21 -12.99 10.51
N SER A 36 -2.60 -11.81 10.02
CA SER A 36 -1.95 -11.14 8.88
C SER A 36 -0.81 -10.21 9.28
N THR A 37 -0.71 -9.86 10.56
CA THR A 37 0.28 -8.91 11.11
C THR A 37 1.27 -9.57 12.06
N ASP A 38 1.53 -10.87 11.88
CA ASP A 38 2.47 -11.67 12.69
C ASP A 38 2.19 -11.55 14.20
N ASP A 39 0.92 -11.70 14.57
CA ASP A 39 0.41 -11.61 15.96
C ASP A 39 0.74 -10.29 16.67
N ASN A 40 0.86 -9.18 15.92
CA ASN A 40 1.16 -7.87 16.47
C ASN A 40 -0.11 -7.14 16.95
N GLN A 41 -0.36 -7.22 18.28
CA GLN A 41 -1.55 -6.61 18.89
C GLN A 41 -1.58 -5.09 18.73
N ASN A 42 -0.42 -4.40 18.80
CA ASN A 42 -0.38 -2.93 18.68
C ASN A 42 -0.73 -2.48 17.24
N VAL A 43 -0.36 -3.26 16.22
CA VAL A 43 -0.80 -3.02 14.84
C VAL A 43 -2.31 -3.20 14.71
N VAL A 44 -2.85 -4.29 15.28
CA VAL A 44 -4.29 -4.57 15.25
C VAL A 44 -5.08 -3.48 15.95
N ASP A 45 -4.65 -3.08 17.15
CA ASP A 45 -5.27 -2.00 17.92
C ASP A 45 -5.22 -0.66 17.16
N TYR A 46 -4.08 -0.36 16.52
CA TYR A 46 -3.98 0.84 15.69
C TYR A 46 -4.98 0.82 14.54
N ILE A 47 -5.05 -0.27 13.79
CA ILE A 47 -5.98 -0.40 12.65
C ILE A 47 -7.42 -0.28 13.13
N THR A 48 -7.83 -1.03 14.15
CA THR A 48 -9.22 -1.07 14.62
C THR A 48 -9.67 0.20 15.35
N ASN A 49 -8.74 0.95 15.93
CA ASN A 49 -9.02 2.25 16.54
C ASN A 49 -9.16 3.38 15.51
N ASN A 50 -8.58 3.23 14.32
CA ASN A 50 -8.55 4.27 13.30
C ASN A 50 -9.36 3.94 12.05
N TYR A 51 -9.69 2.66 11.83
CA TYR A 51 -10.38 2.20 10.63
C TYR A 51 -11.44 1.15 10.96
N GLU A 52 -12.56 1.20 10.27
CA GLU A 52 -13.55 0.14 10.23
C GLU A 52 -13.50 -0.61 8.90
N VAL A 53 -13.75 -1.91 8.91
CA VAL A 53 -13.91 -2.74 7.71
C VAL A 53 -15.35 -2.63 7.26
N VAL A 54 -15.61 -2.00 6.11
CA VAL A 54 -16.98 -1.79 5.60
C VAL A 54 -17.40 -2.78 4.53
N ALA A 55 -16.44 -3.36 3.81
CA ALA A 55 -16.69 -4.41 2.83
C ALA A 55 -15.43 -5.26 2.63
N HIS A 56 -15.63 -6.55 2.40
CA HIS A 56 -14.57 -7.49 2.05
C HIS A 56 -15.04 -8.42 0.96
N TRP A 57 -14.17 -8.69 -0.01
CA TRP A 57 -14.36 -9.68 -1.05
C TRP A 57 -13.17 -10.61 -1.09
N LYS A 58 -13.45 -11.89 -1.06
CA LYS A 58 -12.49 -12.95 -1.35
C LYS A 58 -13.10 -13.86 -2.39
N ASP A 59 -12.38 -14.06 -3.48
CA ASP A 59 -12.75 -15.09 -4.43
C ASP A 59 -12.53 -16.47 -3.81
N ARG A 60 -13.59 -17.26 -3.75
CA ARG A 60 -13.60 -18.58 -3.12
C ARG A 60 -13.73 -19.73 -4.14
N GLY A 61 -13.71 -19.43 -5.45
CA GLY A 61 -14.04 -20.42 -6.49
C GLY A 61 -15.49 -20.96 -6.35
N ASN A 62 -15.94 -21.74 -7.33
CA ASN A 62 -17.19 -22.54 -7.29
C ASN A 62 -18.51 -21.80 -6.92
N PHE A 63 -18.57 -20.46 -7.01
CA PHE A 63 -19.77 -19.70 -6.73
C PHE A 63 -20.57 -19.29 -7.97
N PHE A 64 -20.10 -19.66 -9.15
CA PHE A 64 -20.75 -19.32 -10.42
C PHE A 64 -21.83 -20.35 -10.81
N THR A 65 -22.80 -19.91 -11.59
CA THR A 65 -23.92 -20.75 -12.01
C THR A 65 -23.60 -21.66 -13.21
N SER A 66 -22.46 -21.47 -13.88
CA SER A 66 -22.03 -22.33 -15.01
C SER A 66 -20.64 -22.94 -14.78
N ALA A 67 -20.44 -24.16 -15.31
CA ALA A 67 -19.22 -24.96 -15.09
C ALA A 67 -17.95 -24.31 -15.66
N ASP A 68 -18.05 -23.51 -16.72
CA ASP A 68 -16.89 -22.87 -17.35
C ASP A 68 -16.40 -21.62 -16.59
N LYS A 69 -17.06 -21.27 -15.49
CA LYS A 69 -16.79 -20.06 -14.68
C LYS A 69 -16.19 -20.36 -13.32
N ASP A 70 -15.74 -21.57 -13.09
CA ASP A 70 -15.24 -22.07 -11.80
C ASP A 70 -13.76 -21.75 -11.52
N GLN A 71 -13.13 -20.89 -12.30
CA GLN A 71 -11.74 -20.51 -12.05
C GLN A 71 -11.69 -19.41 -10.98
N SER A 72 -11.15 -19.75 -9.80
CA SER A 72 -10.80 -18.77 -8.78
C SER A 72 -9.67 -17.90 -9.31
N SER A 73 -9.87 -16.58 -9.32
CA SER A 73 -8.81 -15.62 -9.64
C SER A 73 -7.82 -15.42 -8.49
N GLY A 74 -8.17 -15.89 -7.29
CA GLY A 74 -7.43 -15.59 -6.07
C GLY A 74 -7.58 -14.14 -5.58
N PHE A 75 -8.43 -13.32 -6.20
CA PHE A 75 -8.66 -11.94 -5.81
C PHE A 75 -9.17 -11.82 -4.38
N SER A 76 -8.65 -10.84 -3.65
CA SER A 76 -9.16 -10.42 -2.36
C SER A 76 -8.95 -8.91 -2.19
N GLY A 77 -9.98 -8.24 -1.72
CA GLY A 77 -9.95 -6.80 -1.47
C GLY A 77 -10.80 -6.42 -0.27
N THR A 78 -10.38 -5.38 0.44
CA THR A 78 -11.04 -4.87 1.64
C THR A 78 -11.21 -3.38 1.53
N LEU A 79 -12.42 -2.88 1.72
CA LEU A 79 -12.70 -1.46 1.85
C LEU A 79 -12.68 -1.09 3.33
N PHE A 80 -11.74 -0.23 3.70
CA PHE A 80 -11.65 0.40 5.00
C PHE A 80 -12.21 1.80 4.96
N HIS A 81 -12.82 2.23 6.06
CA HIS A 81 -13.27 3.59 6.29
C HIS A 81 -12.58 4.16 7.52
N ARG A 82 -11.95 5.34 7.41
CA ARG A 82 -11.28 5.98 8.55
C ARG A 82 -12.30 6.47 9.57
N ILE A 83 -12.16 6.01 10.82
CA ILE A 83 -13.00 6.44 11.94
C ILE A 83 -12.57 7.84 12.38
N ARG A 84 -13.46 8.83 12.26
CA ARG A 84 -13.22 10.17 12.78
C ARG A 84 -13.85 10.31 14.15
N LYS A 85 -13.07 10.68 15.14
CA LYS A 85 -13.59 10.97 16.47
C LYS A 85 -14.28 12.34 16.45
N LYS A 86 -15.51 12.40 16.91
CA LYS A 86 -16.62 13.37 16.81
C LYS A 86 -16.41 14.89 16.86
N LYS A 87 -15.23 15.50 16.83
CA LYS A 87 -15.07 16.95 16.95
C LYS A 87 -14.75 17.73 15.67
N GLU A 88 -14.49 17.06 14.59
CA GLU A 88 -14.12 17.73 13.32
C GLU A 88 -15.08 17.40 12.17
N GLU A 89 -16.38 17.44 12.41
CA GLU A 89 -17.42 17.27 11.39
C GLU A 89 -17.56 18.49 10.47
N LYS A 90 -16.48 19.16 10.10
CA LYS A 90 -16.49 20.12 8.99
C LYS A 90 -15.77 19.53 7.78
N GLU A 91 -16.58 18.88 6.91
CA GLU A 91 -16.43 18.87 5.45
C GLU A 91 -15.06 18.48 4.85
N ILE A 92 -14.52 17.34 5.27
CA ILE A 92 -13.68 16.57 4.36
C ILE A 92 -14.36 15.21 4.23
N GLY A 93 -14.72 14.82 2.99
CA GLY A 93 -15.46 13.59 2.73
C GLY A 93 -14.88 12.38 3.46
N ALA A 94 -15.72 11.39 3.72
CA ALA A 94 -15.30 10.15 4.36
C ALA A 94 -14.07 9.58 3.63
N GLU A 95 -12.97 9.32 4.36
CA GLU A 95 -11.76 8.78 3.77
C GLU A 95 -11.89 7.27 3.70
N TYR A 96 -12.10 6.75 2.49
CA TYR A 96 -12.10 5.34 2.21
C TYR A 96 -10.74 4.89 1.68
N VAL A 97 -10.30 3.71 2.11
CA VAL A 97 -9.10 3.06 1.60
C VAL A 97 -9.45 1.66 1.09
N LEU A 98 -9.23 1.42 -0.19
CA LEU A 98 -9.37 0.11 -0.80
C LEU A 98 -8.02 -0.60 -0.77
N ALA A 99 -7.88 -1.56 0.13
CA ALA A 99 -6.68 -2.36 0.28
C ALA A 99 -6.82 -3.68 -0.50
N LEU A 100 -5.89 -3.92 -1.41
CA LEU A 100 -5.91 -5.04 -2.36
C LEU A 100 -4.80 -6.02 -2.01
N ARG A 101 -5.17 -7.28 -1.83
CA ARG A 101 -4.23 -8.32 -1.42
C ARG A 101 -3.37 -8.76 -2.59
N GLY A 102 -2.08 -8.94 -2.32
CA GLY A 102 -1.19 -9.71 -3.18
C GLY A 102 -1.45 -11.20 -3.12
N THR A 103 -0.60 -11.98 -3.75
CA THR A 103 -0.72 -13.44 -3.77
C THR A 103 -0.54 -14.03 -2.37
N ALA A 104 -1.42 -14.97 -1.98
CA ALA A 104 -1.36 -15.66 -0.70
C ALA A 104 -0.49 -16.91 -0.82
N GLY A 105 0.70 -16.93 -0.19
CA GLY A 105 1.58 -18.11 -0.13
C GLY A 105 3.03 -17.78 -0.49
N GLY A 106 3.91 -17.88 0.49
CA GLY A 106 5.21 -17.21 0.49
C GLY A 106 6.37 -17.85 -0.26
N LYS A 107 6.30 -19.01 -0.94
CA LYS A 107 7.47 -19.61 -1.62
C LYS A 107 7.28 -19.97 -3.09
N ASP A 108 6.07 -20.13 -3.55
CA ASP A 108 5.77 -20.45 -4.95
C ASP A 108 5.22 -19.24 -5.72
N LEU A 109 5.39 -18.07 -5.14
CA LEU A 109 4.71 -16.81 -5.43
C LEU A 109 4.92 -16.28 -6.85
N LEU A 110 6.11 -16.40 -7.39
CA LEU A 110 6.46 -15.81 -8.68
C LEU A 110 6.16 -16.75 -9.86
N ILE A 111 5.99 -18.03 -9.62
CA ILE A 111 5.95 -19.04 -10.70
C ILE A 111 4.52 -19.53 -10.96
N THR A 112 3.65 -19.60 -9.96
CA THR A 112 2.32 -20.18 -10.14
C THR A 112 1.18 -19.15 -10.18
N ASP A 113 1.13 -18.20 -9.26
CA ASP A 113 0.04 -17.22 -9.19
C ASP A 113 0.40 -15.86 -9.80
N GLY A 114 1.71 -15.55 -9.90
CA GLY A 114 2.23 -14.43 -10.69
C GLY A 114 2.38 -14.74 -12.17
N GLY A 115 2.00 -15.95 -12.59
CA GLY A 115 2.17 -16.44 -13.96
C GLY A 115 1.53 -15.50 -15.00
N ASP A 116 0.37 -14.96 -14.72
CA ASP A 116 -0.31 -14.02 -15.61
C ASP A 116 0.48 -12.71 -15.77
N ILE A 117 1.04 -12.18 -14.66
CA ILE A 117 1.86 -10.95 -14.75
C ILE A 117 3.19 -11.23 -15.44
N VAL A 118 3.85 -12.33 -15.10
CA VAL A 118 5.14 -12.70 -15.70
C VAL A 118 4.97 -13.05 -17.18
N ASN A 119 3.90 -13.76 -17.52
CA ASN A 119 3.66 -14.21 -18.90
C ASN A 119 2.94 -13.16 -19.74
N ASP A 120 1.94 -12.48 -19.19
CA ASP A 120 1.04 -11.60 -19.95
C ASP A 120 1.14 -10.13 -19.54
N GLY A 121 1.90 -9.81 -18.47
CA GLY A 121 2.11 -8.44 -17.98
C GLY A 121 0.89 -7.81 -17.32
N LEU A 122 -0.18 -8.60 -17.06
CA LEU A 122 -1.44 -8.12 -16.51
C LEU A 122 -2.20 -9.25 -15.79
N ALA A 123 -2.71 -8.98 -14.60
CA ALA A 123 -3.53 -9.90 -13.80
C ALA A 123 -5.02 -9.84 -14.23
N HIS A 124 -5.33 -10.32 -15.44
CA HIS A 124 -6.62 -10.13 -16.11
C HIS A 124 -7.84 -10.53 -15.27
N HIS A 125 -7.84 -11.74 -14.73
CA HIS A 125 -8.97 -12.28 -13.96
C HIS A 125 -9.21 -11.50 -12.67
N GLN A 126 -8.11 -11.16 -11.98
CA GLN A 126 -8.21 -10.40 -10.72
C GLN A 126 -8.64 -8.95 -10.94
N ILE A 127 -8.26 -8.33 -12.07
CA ILE A 127 -8.74 -6.99 -12.46
C ILE A 127 -10.25 -7.02 -12.71
N VAL A 128 -10.77 -8.05 -13.36
CA VAL A 128 -12.22 -8.20 -13.57
C VAL A 128 -12.96 -8.40 -12.24
N ASP A 129 -12.43 -9.20 -11.32
CA ASP A 129 -13.04 -9.39 -10.01
C ASP A 129 -12.94 -8.13 -9.13
N MET A 130 -11.85 -7.39 -9.21
CA MET A 130 -11.71 -6.07 -8.58
C MET A 130 -12.74 -5.07 -9.11
N TYR A 131 -12.96 -5.05 -10.43
CA TYR A 131 -14.02 -4.25 -11.05
C TYR A 131 -15.39 -4.64 -10.47
N ASN A 132 -15.70 -5.93 -10.41
CA ASN A 132 -16.98 -6.44 -9.87
C ASN A 132 -17.15 -6.09 -8.39
N PHE A 133 -16.09 -6.16 -7.59
CA PHE A 133 -16.14 -5.76 -6.19
C PHE A 133 -16.51 -4.27 -6.06
N TRP A 134 -15.89 -3.40 -6.86
CA TRP A 134 -16.23 -1.98 -6.86
C TRP A 134 -17.67 -1.72 -7.29
N GLN A 135 -18.14 -2.44 -8.32
CA GLN A 135 -19.56 -2.38 -8.74
C GLN A 135 -20.48 -2.82 -7.60
N GLN A 136 -20.14 -3.88 -6.87
CA GLN A 136 -20.93 -4.31 -5.71
C GLN A 136 -20.99 -3.25 -4.61
N ILE A 137 -19.84 -2.66 -4.25
CA ILE A 137 -19.74 -1.61 -3.22
C ILE A 137 -20.70 -0.46 -3.54
N THR A 138 -20.65 0.04 -4.78
CA THR A 138 -21.31 1.29 -5.18
C THR A 138 -22.71 1.11 -5.74
N ALA A 139 -23.11 -0.10 -6.12
CA ALA A 139 -24.43 -0.38 -6.64
C ALA A 139 -25.51 -0.22 -5.58
N GLN A 140 -26.74 0.08 -6.03
CA GLN A 140 -27.88 0.27 -5.14
C GLN A 140 -28.05 -0.91 -4.19
N LYS A 141 -28.20 -0.63 -2.91
CA LYS A 141 -28.34 -1.63 -1.85
C LYS A 141 -29.48 -2.62 -2.18
N ASP A 142 -29.18 -3.89 -1.97
CA ASP A 142 -30.12 -5.02 -2.13
C ASP A 142 -30.68 -5.16 -3.56
N LYS A 143 -30.00 -4.58 -4.57
CA LYS A 143 -30.38 -4.73 -5.99
C LYS A 143 -29.30 -5.46 -6.78
N PRO A 144 -29.66 -6.30 -7.75
CA PRO A 144 -28.70 -6.84 -8.71
C PRO A 144 -28.07 -5.72 -9.54
N TYR A 145 -26.81 -5.88 -9.89
CA TYR A 145 -26.01 -4.92 -10.67
C TYR A 145 -25.32 -5.61 -11.84
N ASP A 146 -24.72 -4.83 -12.72
CA ASP A 146 -23.97 -5.37 -13.84
C ASP A 146 -22.56 -5.77 -13.40
N VAL A 147 -22.16 -6.99 -13.76
CA VAL A 147 -20.84 -7.55 -13.51
C VAL A 147 -20.23 -8.04 -14.81
N MET A 148 -18.90 -8.15 -14.82
CA MET A 148 -18.14 -8.71 -15.91
C MET A 148 -17.68 -10.12 -15.54
N TYR A 149 -17.59 -11.01 -16.53
CA TYR A 149 -16.96 -12.31 -16.35
C TYR A 149 -16.12 -12.67 -17.59
N VAL A 150 -15.15 -13.55 -17.36
CA VAL A 150 -14.23 -13.99 -18.40
C VAL A 150 -14.66 -15.37 -18.90
N GLU A 151 -14.64 -15.58 -20.20
CA GLU A 151 -14.96 -16.85 -20.85
C GLU A 151 -13.92 -17.16 -21.94
N THR A 152 -13.56 -18.43 -22.11
CA THR A 152 -12.61 -18.87 -23.14
C THR A 152 -13.32 -18.95 -24.49
N LEU A 153 -12.79 -18.24 -25.51
CA LEU A 153 -13.28 -18.31 -26.88
C LEU A 153 -12.66 -19.48 -27.65
N GLY A 154 -11.37 -19.74 -27.44
CA GLY A 154 -10.64 -20.83 -28.09
C GLY A 154 -9.14 -20.67 -28.03
N GLN A 155 -8.41 -21.59 -28.68
CA GLN A 155 -6.96 -21.48 -28.83
C GLN A 155 -6.62 -20.36 -29.81
N ILE A 156 -5.50 -19.64 -29.59
CA ILE A 156 -5.09 -18.49 -30.40
C ILE A 156 -5.04 -18.82 -31.92
N TYR A 157 -4.57 -20.01 -32.25
CA TYR A 157 -4.42 -20.41 -33.67
C TYR A 157 -5.74 -20.84 -34.32
N ASP A 158 -6.79 -21.09 -33.56
CA ASP A 158 -8.08 -21.59 -34.04
C ASP A 158 -9.16 -20.50 -34.05
N VAL A 159 -8.86 -19.29 -33.53
CA VAL A 159 -9.82 -18.21 -33.48
C VAL A 159 -9.85 -17.44 -34.81
N ALA A 160 -10.94 -17.58 -35.54
CA ALA A 160 -11.21 -16.82 -36.74
C ALA A 160 -12.06 -15.58 -36.48
N LEU A 161 -12.04 -14.60 -37.40
CA LEU A 161 -12.83 -13.37 -37.32
C LEU A 161 -14.34 -13.64 -37.19
N GLU A 162 -14.85 -14.68 -37.82
CA GLU A 162 -16.25 -15.11 -37.71
C GLU A 162 -16.63 -15.42 -36.23
N LYS A 163 -15.79 -16.19 -35.56
CA LYS A 163 -15.98 -16.56 -34.16
C LYS A 163 -15.98 -15.35 -33.19
N ILE A 164 -15.13 -14.36 -33.49
CA ILE A 164 -15.11 -13.09 -32.76
C ILE A 164 -16.41 -12.31 -32.99
N ASN A 165 -16.89 -12.26 -34.20
CA ASN A 165 -18.13 -11.57 -34.55
C ASN A 165 -19.35 -12.24 -33.92
N GLU A 166 -19.41 -13.56 -33.89
CA GLU A 166 -20.43 -14.32 -33.16
C GLU A 166 -20.40 -14.02 -31.66
N ALA A 167 -19.21 -14.02 -31.05
CA ALA A 167 -19.05 -13.70 -29.64
C ALA A 167 -19.48 -12.27 -29.29
N LYS A 168 -19.25 -11.29 -30.19
CA LYS A 168 -19.76 -9.91 -30.03
C LYS A 168 -21.28 -9.86 -30.07
N LEU A 169 -21.92 -10.62 -30.97
CA LEU A 169 -23.39 -10.73 -31.01
C LEU A 169 -23.95 -11.40 -29.75
N ASP A 170 -23.17 -12.27 -29.11
CA ASP A 170 -23.51 -12.93 -27.84
C ASP A 170 -23.11 -12.11 -26.58
N GLY A 171 -22.80 -10.83 -26.76
CA GLY A 171 -22.60 -9.88 -25.65
C GLY A 171 -21.16 -9.76 -25.15
N ALA A 172 -20.15 -10.21 -25.88
CA ALA A 172 -18.76 -9.93 -25.54
C ALA A 172 -18.45 -8.44 -25.71
N VAL A 173 -17.88 -7.81 -24.65
CA VAL A 173 -17.51 -6.39 -24.62
C VAL A 173 -16.02 -6.16 -24.90
N GLY A 174 -15.19 -7.21 -24.82
CA GLY A 174 -13.75 -7.14 -25.11
C GLY A 174 -13.10 -8.51 -25.21
N PHE A 175 -11.88 -8.54 -25.73
CA PHE A 175 -11.07 -9.74 -25.92
C PHE A 175 -9.65 -9.49 -25.50
N PHE A 176 -8.99 -10.51 -24.95
CA PHE A 176 -7.58 -10.51 -24.61
C PHE A 176 -7.01 -11.93 -24.77
N THR A 177 -5.70 -12.07 -24.65
CA THR A 177 -5.04 -13.38 -24.66
C THR A 177 -4.52 -13.75 -23.29
N ASP A 178 -4.61 -15.02 -22.96
CA ASP A 178 -4.10 -15.64 -21.77
C ASP A 178 -3.36 -16.92 -22.16
N SER A 179 -2.04 -16.89 -22.02
CA SER A 179 -1.14 -17.95 -22.48
C SER A 179 -1.38 -18.33 -23.95
N SER A 180 -2.01 -19.44 -24.24
CA SER A 180 -2.31 -19.92 -25.60
C SER A 180 -3.78 -19.75 -26.00
N THR A 181 -4.60 -19.10 -25.19
CA THR A 181 -6.04 -18.98 -25.41
C THR A 181 -6.48 -17.54 -25.65
N VAL A 182 -7.54 -17.38 -26.41
CA VAL A 182 -8.29 -16.14 -26.54
C VAL A 182 -9.43 -16.16 -25.54
N LYS A 183 -9.47 -15.15 -24.70
CA LYS A 183 -10.51 -14.92 -23.71
C LYS A 183 -11.40 -13.77 -24.15
N MET A 184 -12.66 -13.78 -23.71
CA MET A 184 -13.59 -12.68 -23.92
C MET A 184 -14.17 -12.23 -22.57
N ILE A 185 -14.43 -10.94 -22.47
CA ILE A 185 -15.12 -10.33 -21.32
C ILE A 185 -16.56 -10.11 -21.72
N LYS A 186 -17.48 -10.61 -20.91
CA LYS A 186 -18.93 -10.45 -21.10
C LYS A 186 -19.57 -9.75 -19.91
N LYS A 187 -20.61 -8.97 -20.19
CA LYS A 187 -21.45 -8.31 -19.18
C LYS A 187 -22.67 -9.18 -18.84
N ILE A 188 -22.97 -9.33 -17.56
CA ILE A 188 -24.14 -10.08 -17.07
C ILE A 188 -24.68 -9.45 -15.79
N ARG A 189 -25.90 -9.75 -15.43
CA ARG A 189 -26.47 -9.36 -14.13
C ARG A 189 -25.92 -10.27 -13.02
N SER A 190 -25.57 -9.68 -11.87
CA SER A 190 -24.96 -10.38 -10.74
C SER A 190 -25.82 -11.53 -10.19
N ASP A 191 -27.17 -11.36 -10.19
CA ASP A 191 -28.12 -12.38 -9.75
C ASP A 191 -28.21 -13.59 -10.69
N LYS A 192 -27.68 -13.46 -11.91
CA LYS A 192 -27.57 -14.57 -12.88
C LYS A 192 -26.20 -15.23 -12.86
N LEU A 193 -25.15 -14.50 -12.47
CA LEU A 193 -23.79 -15.03 -12.38
C LEU A 193 -23.55 -15.81 -11.08
N TYR A 194 -23.92 -15.22 -9.94
CA TYR A 194 -23.66 -15.81 -8.63
C TYR A 194 -24.78 -16.73 -8.16
N LYS A 195 -24.43 -17.82 -7.46
CA LYS A 195 -25.39 -18.79 -6.92
C LYS A 195 -26.33 -18.17 -5.89
N MET A 196 -27.50 -18.76 -5.72
CA MET A 196 -28.44 -18.33 -4.69
C MET A 196 -27.80 -18.43 -3.29
N GLY A 197 -27.96 -17.39 -2.47
CA GLY A 197 -27.32 -17.28 -1.15
C GLY A 197 -25.94 -16.63 -1.16
N ASP A 198 -25.36 -16.37 -2.33
CA ASP A 198 -24.09 -15.64 -2.42
C ASP A 198 -24.34 -14.14 -2.19
N GLU A 199 -23.61 -13.56 -1.26
CA GLU A 199 -23.71 -12.13 -0.91
C GLU A 199 -23.38 -11.19 -2.06
N ARG A 200 -22.57 -11.65 -3.04
CA ARG A 200 -22.20 -10.88 -4.23
C ARG A 200 -23.33 -10.67 -5.23
N ARG A 201 -24.48 -11.27 -5.00
CA ARG A 201 -25.65 -11.10 -5.87
C ARG A 201 -26.23 -9.69 -5.86
N PHE A 202 -25.99 -8.92 -4.80
CA PHE A 202 -26.62 -7.63 -4.58
C PHE A 202 -25.61 -6.55 -4.20
N GLY A 203 -25.93 -5.32 -4.58
CA GLY A 203 -25.14 -4.15 -4.23
C GLY A 203 -25.19 -3.83 -2.73
N LEU A 204 -24.13 -3.19 -2.24
CA LEU A 204 -23.98 -2.77 -0.83
C LEU A 204 -24.53 -1.36 -0.58
N GLY A 205 -24.65 -0.52 -1.61
CA GLY A 205 -25.15 0.84 -1.50
C GLY A 205 -24.24 1.79 -0.73
N ILE A 206 -22.93 1.52 -0.73
CA ILE A 206 -21.96 2.37 -0.04
C ILE A 206 -21.63 3.55 -0.97
N HIS A 207 -21.83 4.75 -0.46
CA HIS A 207 -21.49 5.96 -1.20
C HIS A 207 -20.02 6.32 -1.00
N VAL A 208 -19.23 6.23 -2.07
CA VAL A 208 -17.80 6.56 -2.06
C VAL A 208 -17.54 7.62 -3.12
N ASP A 209 -17.25 8.84 -2.70
CA ASP A 209 -16.89 9.93 -3.61
C ASP A 209 -15.47 9.76 -4.13
N LYS A 210 -14.53 9.58 -3.23
CA LYS A 210 -13.11 9.34 -3.50
C LYS A 210 -12.60 8.20 -2.62
N VAL A 211 -11.59 7.49 -3.13
CA VAL A 211 -10.93 6.39 -2.44
C VAL A 211 -9.43 6.45 -2.69
N THR A 212 -8.66 6.23 -1.64
CA THR A 212 -7.23 5.89 -1.77
C THR A 212 -7.11 4.39 -1.96
N THR A 213 -6.29 3.94 -2.90
CA THR A 213 -6.04 2.51 -3.09
C THR A 213 -4.65 2.14 -2.61
N THR A 214 -4.49 0.95 -2.05
CA THR A 214 -3.20 0.43 -1.62
C THR A 214 -3.11 -1.08 -1.80
N GLY A 215 -1.90 -1.60 -1.87
CA GLY A 215 -1.68 -3.04 -1.95
C GLY A 215 -0.21 -3.37 -2.12
N HIS A 216 0.15 -4.55 -1.64
CA HIS A 216 1.51 -5.06 -1.70
C HIS A 216 1.67 -6.08 -2.84
N SER A 217 2.81 -6.07 -3.53
CA SER A 217 3.12 -7.03 -4.60
C SER A 217 2.07 -6.98 -5.72
N LEU A 218 1.41 -8.11 -6.04
CA LEU A 218 0.28 -8.18 -6.96
C LEU A 218 -0.88 -7.24 -6.55
N GLY A 219 -1.11 -7.04 -5.23
CA GLY A 219 -2.08 -6.07 -4.74
C GLY A 219 -1.73 -4.62 -5.12
N GLY A 220 -0.44 -4.30 -5.21
CA GLY A 220 0.04 -3.03 -5.76
C GLY A 220 -0.30 -2.87 -7.25
N HIS A 221 -0.09 -3.92 -8.05
CA HIS A 221 -0.52 -3.95 -9.45
C HIS A 221 -2.03 -3.68 -9.59
N LEU A 222 -2.84 -4.34 -8.77
CA LEU A 222 -4.29 -4.13 -8.75
C LEU A 222 -4.66 -2.71 -8.29
N SER A 223 -3.92 -2.14 -7.33
CA SER A 223 -4.12 -0.76 -6.86
C SER A 223 -3.92 0.24 -8.01
N ALA A 224 -2.86 0.11 -8.78
CA ALA A 224 -2.64 0.94 -9.96
C ALA A 224 -3.68 0.64 -11.07
N ALA A 225 -4.04 -0.62 -11.29
CA ALA A 225 -5.09 -0.98 -12.26
C ALA A 225 -6.42 -0.31 -11.90
N PHE A 226 -6.78 -0.28 -10.61
CA PHE A 226 -7.98 0.40 -10.13
C PHE A 226 -7.97 1.89 -10.47
N SER A 227 -6.82 2.57 -10.34
CA SER A 227 -6.71 4.00 -10.67
C SER A 227 -6.95 4.29 -12.16
N ARG A 228 -6.60 3.35 -13.04
CA ARG A 228 -6.88 3.45 -14.49
C ARG A 228 -8.33 3.11 -14.82
N LEU A 229 -8.97 2.18 -14.10
CA LEU A 229 -10.38 1.84 -14.28
C LEU A 229 -11.30 2.97 -13.80
N PHE A 230 -10.97 3.60 -12.68
CA PHE A 230 -11.83 4.57 -12.00
C PHE A 230 -11.09 5.89 -11.69
N PRO A 231 -10.54 6.60 -12.72
CA PRO A 231 -9.66 7.76 -12.50
C PRO A 231 -10.34 8.90 -11.75
N ASP A 232 -11.67 9.03 -11.90
CA ASP A 232 -12.46 10.05 -11.21
C ASP A 232 -12.78 9.68 -9.75
N LYS A 233 -12.58 8.42 -9.36
CA LYS A 233 -12.82 7.94 -8.01
C LYS A 233 -11.57 7.87 -7.16
N VAL A 234 -10.40 7.76 -7.79
CA VAL A 234 -9.13 7.63 -7.07
C VAL A 234 -8.57 8.99 -6.66
N GLU A 235 -8.30 9.13 -5.36
CA GLU A 235 -7.48 10.22 -4.82
C GLU A 235 -6.01 9.97 -5.10
N HIS A 236 -5.50 8.80 -4.68
CA HIS A 236 -4.14 8.32 -4.92
C HIS A 236 -4.06 6.80 -4.83
N SER A 237 -3.09 6.20 -5.51
CA SER A 237 -2.79 4.76 -5.51
C SER A 237 -1.39 4.55 -4.96
N TYR A 238 -1.29 3.87 -3.81
CA TYR A 238 -0.03 3.46 -3.21
C TYR A 238 0.22 1.99 -3.47
N MET A 239 1.23 1.72 -4.28
CA MET A 239 1.78 0.39 -4.47
C MET A 239 2.91 0.19 -3.46
N VAL A 240 3.01 -0.99 -2.87
CA VAL A 240 4.07 -1.37 -1.94
C VAL A 240 4.81 -2.56 -2.54
N ASN A 241 6.02 -2.37 -3.01
CA ASN A 241 6.73 -3.34 -3.85
C ASN A 241 5.83 -3.89 -4.97
N GLY A 242 5.02 -3.00 -5.56
CA GLY A 242 3.98 -3.41 -6.49
C GLY A 242 4.53 -3.85 -7.84
N ALA A 243 3.95 -4.91 -8.41
CA ALA A 243 4.29 -5.35 -9.74
C ALA A 243 3.91 -4.30 -10.80
N GLY A 244 4.81 -4.09 -11.77
CA GLY A 244 4.58 -3.22 -12.90
C GLY A 244 3.64 -3.83 -13.95
N PHE A 245 3.53 -3.18 -15.11
CA PHE A 245 2.70 -3.60 -16.23
C PHE A 245 3.57 -3.91 -17.45
N GLY A 246 3.33 -5.05 -18.12
CA GLY A 246 4.02 -5.41 -19.36
C GLY A 246 3.22 -4.99 -20.59
N ALA A 247 3.89 -4.37 -21.56
CA ALA A 247 3.29 -4.07 -22.86
C ALA A 247 3.51 -5.26 -23.81
N LYS A 248 2.62 -6.25 -23.79
CA LYS A 248 2.64 -7.34 -24.77
C LYS A 248 1.60 -7.09 -25.87
N SER A 249 2.03 -7.30 -27.10
CA SER A 249 1.14 -7.22 -28.27
C SER A 249 0.06 -8.29 -28.16
N ASN A 250 -1.18 -7.90 -28.40
CA ASN A 250 -2.27 -8.85 -28.53
C ASN A 250 -2.07 -9.68 -29.83
N PRO A 251 -1.79 -11.00 -29.76
CA PRO A 251 -1.53 -11.81 -30.94
C PRO A 251 -2.72 -11.93 -31.91
N ILE A 252 -3.91 -11.52 -31.47
CA ILE A 252 -5.08 -11.45 -32.34
C ILE A 252 -5.39 -10.05 -32.85
N SER A 253 -4.51 -9.08 -32.62
CA SER A 253 -4.70 -7.68 -33.10
C SER A 253 -4.96 -7.54 -34.58
N TYR A 254 -4.47 -8.49 -35.40
CA TYR A 254 -4.75 -8.53 -36.85
C TYR A 254 -6.25 -8.77 -37.16
N LEU A 255 -7.04 -9.26 -36.22
CA LEU A 255 -8.48 -9.46 -36.34
C LEU A 255 -9.29 -8.19 -36.02
N PHE A 256 -8.62 -7.15 -35.51
CA PHE A 256 -9.22 -5.86 -35.18
C PHE A 256 -8.62 -4.76 -36.05
N SER A 257 -9.38 -3.75 -36.34
CA SER A 257 -8.95 -2.60 -37.13
C SER A 257 -7.81 -1.77 -36.51
N ASN A 258 -7.62 -1.89 -35.22
CA ASN A 258 -6.56 -1.24 -34.47
C ASN A 258 -5.73 -2.28 -33.68
N SER A 259 -4.39 -2.19 -33.76
CA SER A 259 -3.49 -3.00 -32.95
C SER A 259 -3.54 -2.50 -31.50
N GLN A 260 -4.15 -3.26 -30.64
CA GLN A 260 -4.18 -2.99 -29.19
C GLN A 260 -3.39 -4.10 -28.47
N ASP A 261 -2.65 -3.71 -27.44
CA ASP A 261 -2.06 -4.68 -26.52
C ASP A 261 -3.14 -5.27 -25.60
N ASN A 262 -2.80 -6.35 -24.87
CA ASN A 262 -3.72 -6.99 -23.95
C ASN A 262 -4.18 -6.02 -22.82
N ILE A 263 -3.27 -5.14 -22.37
CA ILE A 263 -3.56 -4.17 -21.33
C ILE A 263 -4.68 -3.23 -21.79
N SER A 264 -4.49 -2.59 -22.95
CA SER A 264 -5.49 -1.66 -23.51
C SER A 264 -6.82 -2.34 -23.80
N SER A 265 -6.79 -3.61 -24.25
CA SER A 265 -8.00 -4.37 -24.52
C SER A 265 -8.84 -4.64 -23.26
N VAL A 266 -8.19 -5.04 -22.17
CA VAL A 266 -8.88 -5.30 -20.89
C VAL A 266 -9.45 -4.01 -20.29
N PHE A 267 -8.65 -2.95 -20.22
CA PHE A 267 -9.14 -1.67 -19.68
C PHE A 267 -10.27 -1.07 -20.54
N SER A 268 -10.16 -1.12 -21.84
CA SER A 268 -11.23 -0.66 -22.76
C SER A 268 -12.52 -1.46 -22.59
N ALA A 269 -12.43 -2.77 -22.38
CA ALA A 269 -13.62 -3.62 -22.16
C ALA A 269 -14.34 -3.31 -20.83
N LEU A 270 -13.62 -2.72 -19.87
CA LEU A 270 -14.13 -2.34 -18.55
C LEU A 270 -14.41 -0.83 -18.46
N ASP A 271 -14.50 -0.12 -19.59
CA ASP A 271 -14.71 1.34 -19.66
C ASP A 271 -13.64 2.16 -18.88
N GLY A 272 -12.43 1.62 -18.74
CA GLY A 272 -11.30 2.29 -18.10
C GLY A 272 -10.62 3.33 -19.01
N ALA A 273 -9.78 4.17 -18.40
CA ALA A 273 -9.02 5.20 -19.11
C ALA A 273 -7.96 4.60 -20.06
N ASP A 274 -7.61 5.34 -21.11
CA ASP A 274 -6.58 4.92 -22.07
C ASP A 274 -5.19 4.79 -21.46
N HIS A 275 -4.90 5.62 -20.44
CA HIS A 275 -3.59 5.72 -19.80
C HIS A 275 -3.70 5.77 -18.27
N PHE A 276 -2.61 5.42 -17.60
CA PHE A 276 -2.45 5.67 -16.18
C PHE A 276 -2.22 7.16 -15.91
N ASP A 277 -2.89 7.71 -14.91
CA ASP A 277 -2.56 9.02 -14.36
C ASP A 277 -1.35 8.88 -13.41
N LYS A 278 -0.16 9.07 -13.95
CA LYS A 278 1.11 8.88 -13.24
C LYS A 278 1.24 9.76 -11.98
N ALA A 279 0.61 10.92 -11.96
CA ALA A 279 0.64 11.82 -10.82
C ALA A 279 -0.14 11.29 -9.61
N LYS A 280 -1.01 10.33 -9.84
CA LYS A 280 -1.81 9.67 -8.78
C LYS A 280 -1.27 8.30 -8.35
N ILE A 281 -0.09 7.90 -8.81
CA ILE A 281 0.44 6.57 -8.53
C ILE A 281 1.84 6.69 -7.94
N THR A 282 2.05 6.08 -6.78
CA THR A 282 3.35 5.97 -6.14
C THR A 282 3.62 4.50 -5.78
N ASN A 283 4.73 3.93 -6.25
CA ASN A 283 5.19 2.61 -5.88
C ASN A 283 6.39 2.72 -4.93
N LEU A 284 6.18 2.48 -3.65
CA LEU A 284 7.25 2.39 -2.67
C LEU A 284 8.03 1.09 -2.90
N ILE A 285 9.33 1.19 -3.19
CA ILE A 285 10.19 0.05 -3.48
C ILE A 285 11.24 -0.08 -2.39
N GLY A 286 11.39 -1.27 -1.81
CA GLY A 286 12.45 -1.53 -0.83
C GLY A 286 13.84 -1.44 -1.45
N ASP A 287 14.77 -0.72 -0.80
CA ASP A 287 16.11 -0.38 -1.32
C ASP A 287 17.05 -1.59 -1.48
N LYS A 288 16.84 -2.65 -0.71
CA LYS A 288 17.70 -3.85 -0.70
C LYS A 288 17.12 -5.05 -1.43
N ASN A 289 15.93 -4.91 -2.00
CA ASN A 289 15.29 -5.99 -2.72
C ASN A 289 15.77 -6.05 -4.18
N ILE A 290 16.34 -7.19 -4.55
CA ILE A 290 16.33 -7.62 -5.95
C ILE A 290 14.91 -8.11 -6.23
N ASP A 291 13.96 -7.18 -6.25
CA ASP A 291 12.59 -7.51 -6.57
C ASP A 291 12.44 -7.61 -8.10
N VAL A 292 12.42 -8.83 -8.57
CA VAL A 292 12.28 -9.14 -10.00
C VAL A 292 10.98 -8.54 -10.56
N VAL A 293 9.97 -8.37 -9.72
CA VAL A 293 8.63 -7.90 -10.12
C VAL A 293 8.48 -6.38 -10.01
N ALA A 294 9.08 -5.77 -8.98
CA ALA A 294 9.06 -4.31 -8.83
C ALA A 294 10.20 -3.61 -9.61
N ASN A 295 11.37 -4.24 -9.75
CA ASN A 295 12.55 -3.67 -10.38
C ASN A 295 12.68 -3.94 -11.90
N ASN A 296 11.63 -4.32 -12.59
CA ASN A 296 11.45 -4.25 -14.07
C ASN A 296 12.49 -4.87 -15.00
N TRP A 297 13.70 -5.14 -14.54
CA TRP A 297 14.82 -5.37 -15.45
C TRP A 297 14.76 -6.72 -16.17
N PHE A 298 14.18 -7.74 -15.53
CA PHE A 298 14.24 -9.12 -16.06
C PHE A 298 13.02 -9.51 -16.91
N ILE A 299 11.85 -8.93 -16.67
CA ILE A 299 10.58 -9.36 -17.28
C ILE A 299 9.87 -8.29 -18.12
N GLY A 300 10.50 -7.13 -18.32
CA GLY A 300 9.99 -6.08 -19.22
C GLY A 300 8.70 -5.40 -18.73
N LEU A 301 8.45 -5.39 -17.41
CA LEU A 301 7.37 -4.63 -16.80
C LEU A 301 7.78 -3.16 -16.64
N SER A 302 6.84 -2.25 -16.76
CA SER A 302 7.03 -0.81 -16.53
C SER A 302 6.18 -0.33 -15.35
N GLN A 303 6.75 0.56 -14.55
CA GLN A 303 6.02 1.17 -13.44
C GLN A 303 5.15 2.32 -13.93
N PRO A 304 3.88 2.37 -13.49
CA PRO A 304 2.95 3.38 -13.99
C PRO A 304 3.08 4.75 -13.32
N GLY A 305 3.84 4.89 -12.24
CA GLY A 305 3.98 6.12 -11.44
C GLY A 305 5.40 6.36 -10.96
N GLU A 306 5.54 7.16 -9.90
CA GLU A 306 6.79 7.37 -9.21
C GLU A 306 7.20 6.16 -8.37
N THR A 307 8.52 5.95 -8.23
CA THR A 307 9.10 4.80 -7.53
C THR A 307 10.09 5.23 -6.46
N PRO A 308 9.65 5.89 -5.37
CA PRO A 308 10.55 6.23 -4.28
C PRO A 308 11.07 4.97 -3.59
N GLU A 309 12.37 4.97 -3.29
CA GLU A 309 13.00 3.91 -2.53
C GLU A 309 12.73 4.09 -1.04
N LEU A 310 12.47 2.98 -0.35
CA LEU A 310 12.27 2.92 1.09
C LEU A 310 13.31 1.96 1.70
N PHE A 311 14.00 2.42 2.74
CA PHE A 311 14.92 1.57 3.50
C PHE A 311 14.21 0.32 4.02
N ILE A 312 14.87 -0.83 3.95
CA ILE A 312 14.44 -2.07 4.59
C ILE A 312 15.62 -2.70 5.33
N GLU A 313 15.37 -3.26 6.52
CA GLU A 313 16.44 -3.81 7.37
C GLU A 313 17.09 -5.05 6.76
N GLU A 314 16.32 -5.89 6.10
CA GLU A 314 16.73 -7.21 5.72
C GLU A 314 17.23 -7.31 4.28
N ALA A 315 18.49 -7.76 4.12
CA ALA A 315 19.03 -8.26 2.87
C ALA A 315 19.56 -9.69 3.08
N GLY A 316 18.88 -10.70 2.57
CA GLY A 316 19.38 -12.07 2.61
C GLY A 316 18.94 -12.87 1.40
N ILE A 317 19.84 -13.69 0.82
CA ILE A 317 19.54 -14.52 -0.36
C ILE A 317 18.35 -15.46 -0.13
N GLY A 318 18.11 -15.89 1.11
CA GLY A 318 16.92 -16.66 1.50
C GLY A 318 15.65 -15.81 1.63
N LYS A 319 15.76 -14.49 1.61
CA LYS A 319 14.70 -13.48 1.71
C LYS A 319 14.55 -12.65 0.43
N ILE A 320 15.13 -13.08 -0.70
CA ILE A 320 14.90 -12.49 -2.04
C ILE A 320 13.38 -12.43 -2.35
N PHE A 321 12.61 -13.31 -1.72
CA PHE A 321 11.17 -13.32 -1.72
C PHE A 321 10.56 -12.88 -0.37
N GLY A 322 11.33 -12.36 0.52
CA GLY A 322 10.94 -11.73 1.78
C GLY A 322 10.50 -10.30 1.58
N HIS A 323 9.64 -10.19 0.72
CA HIS A 323 8.57 -9.28 0.50
C HIS A 323 7.66 -9.24 1.74
N ALA A 324 8.19 -9.07 2.91
CA ALA A 324 7.28 -8.89 4.00
C ALA A 324 6.69 -7.48 3.82
N ALA A 325 5.41 -7.39 3.49
CA ALA A 325 4.65 -6.15 3.62
C ALA A 325 4.93 -5.51 4.99
N GLY A 326 5.18 -6.33 6.01
CA GLY A 326 5.59 -5.95 7.34
C GLY A 326 6.86 -5.11 7.39
N SER A 327 7.94 -5.48 6.73
CA SER A 327 9.20 -4.69 6.74
C SER A 327 9.00 -3.29 6.16
N MET A 328 8.21 -3.18 5.09
CA MET A 328 7.84 -1.89 4.51
C MET A 328 6.98 -1.05 5.48
N SER A 329 6.04 -1.71 6.17
CA SER A 329 5.18 -1.08 7.19
C SER A 329 6.00 -0.57 8.35
N ASP A 330 6.94 -1.37 8.86
CA ASP A 330 7.77 -1.03 10.01
C ASP A 330 8.62 0.20 9.73
N THR A 331 9.30 0.24 8.57
CA THR A 331 10.09 1.41 8.17
C THR A 331 9.21 2.65 7.97
N MET A 332 8.06 2.53 7.32
CA MET A 332 7.17 3.67 7.15
C MET A 332 6.57 4.16 8.47
N GLN A 333 6.32 3.26 9.43
CA GLN A 333 5.88 3.65 10.77
C GLN A 333 7.00 4.39 11.54
N ALA A 334 8.25 3.92 11.46
CA ALA A 334 9.40 4.65 12.01
C ALA A 334 9.60 6.00 11.33
N ALA A 335 9.54 6.07 9.99
CA ALA A 335 9.61 7.31 9.22
C ALA A 335 8.52 8.31 9.60
N SER A 336 7.33 7.81 9.96
CA SER A 336 6.21 8.66 10.39
C SER A 336 6.49 9.49 11.65
N LEU A 337 7.44 9.07 12.51
CA LEU A 337 7.91 9.88 13.64
C LEU A 337 8.61 11.15 13.16
N PHE A 338 9.47 11.04 12.13
CA PHE A 338 10.15 12.20 11.55
C PHE A 338 9.15 13.15 10.86
N PHE A 339 8.14 12.61 10.20
CA PHE A 339 7.05 13.42 9.62
C PHE A 339 6.21 14.11 10.71
N ALA A 340 5.99 13.46 11.85
CA ALA A 340 5.31 14.06 12.98
C ALA A 340 6.15 15.15 13.67
N MET A 341 7.49 14.99 13.70
CA MET A 341 8.42 15.97 14.27
C MET A 341 8.54 17.22 13.41
N ASP A 342 8.71 17.06 12.10
CA ASP A 342 9.01 18.15 11.18
C ASP A 342 7.88 18.35 10.15
N GLY A 343 7.11 19.42 10.31
CA GLY A 343 6.00 19.74 9.40
C GLY A 343 6.45 20.10 7.99
N LYS A 344 7.69 20.58 7.79
CA LYS A 344 8.23 20.84 6.46
C LYS A 344 8.53 19.52 5.77
N LEU A 345 9.23 18.61 6.44
CA LEU A 345 9.50 17.26 5.92
C LEU A 345 8.20 16.51 5.60
N ASN A 346 7.17 16.67 6.43
CA ASN A 346 5.84 16.09 6.22
C ASN A 346 5.10 16.63 4.98
N GLN A 347 5.46 17.82 4.50
CA GLN A 347 4.85 18.45 3.32
C GLN A 347 5.76 18.41 2.08
N THR A 348 7.00 18.00 2.24
CA THR A 348 7.93 17.76 1.13
C THR A 348 7.42 16.60 0.28
N ASP A 349 7.79 16.58 -0.99
CA ASP A 349 7.55 15.42 -1.85
C ASP A 349 8.05 14.14 -1.19
N LEU A 350 7.29 13.05 -1.29
CA LEU A 350 7.58 11.81 -0.56
C LEU A 350 8.96 11.22 -0.97
N SER A 351 9.28 11.26 -2.27
CA SER A 351 10.56 10.77 -2.78
C SER A 351 11.73 11.55 -2.18
N GLU A 352 11.63 12.87 -2.13
CA GLU A 352 12.65 13.73 -1.53
C GLU A 352 12.75 13.56 -0.01
N ALA A 353 11.61 13.34 0.65
CA ALA A 353 11.59 13.07 2.08
C ALA A 353 12.28 11.74 2.41
N LEU A 354 12.00 10.68 1.66
CA LEU A 354 12.63 9.36 1.85
C LEU A 354 14.12 9.38 1.48
N LYS A 355 14.55 10.10 0.43
CA LYS A 355 15.98 10.32 0.13
C LYS A 355 16.74 10.98 1.30
N THR A 356 16.04 11.76 2.11
CA THR A 356 16.63 12.38 3.31
C THR A 356 16.65 11.42 4.50
N LEU A 357 15.65 10.53 4.63
CA LEU A 357 15.51 9.61 5.77
C LEU A 357 16.28 8.30 5.59
N ASN A 358 16.30 7.70 4.39
CA ASN A 358 16.98 6.43 4.15
C ASN A 358 18.44 6.42 4.64
N PRO A 359 19.29 7.44 4.35
CA PRO A 359 20.65 7.48 4.87
C PRO A 359 20.73 7.54 6.40
N VAL A 360 19.69 8.04 7.08
CA VAL A 360 19.64 8.05 8.55
C VAL A 360 19.44 6.65 9.09
N PHE A 361 18.55 5.87 8.48
CA PHE A 361 18.36 4.47 8.83
C PHE A 361 19.62 3.65 8.51
N GLU A 362 20.21 3.82 7.33
CA GLU A 362 21.45 3.16 6.92
C GLU A 362 22.61 3.45 7.87
N ALA A 363 22.76 4.69 8.36
CA ALA A 363 23.83 5.09 9.26
C ALA A 363 23.75 4.44 10.65
N VAL A 364 22.57 3.92 11.05
CA VAL A 364 22.38 3.20 12.31
C VAL A 364 22.54 1.70 12.12
N THR A 365 22.49 1.22 10.88
CA THR A 365 22.59 -0.21 10.57
C THR A 365 23.94 -0.76 11.04
N ASN A 366 23.88 -1.79 11.89
CA ASN A 366 24.99 -2.66 12.23
C ASN A 366 24.63 -4.06 11.71
N ASP A 367 25.53 -5.03 11.87
CA ASP A 367 25.29 -6.44 11.49
C ASP A 367 24.12 -7.11 12.26
N ASP A 368 23.46 -6.41 13.20
CA ASP A 368 22.50 -6.92 14.18
C ASP A 368 21.04 -6.56 13.85
N GLU A 369 20.57 -6.45 12.72
CA GLU A 369 19.14 -6.37 12.31
C GLU A 369 18.15 -5.58 13.24
N GLU A 370 18.61 -4.56 14.00
CA GLU A 370 17.80 -3.79 14.96
C GLU A 370 17.82 -2.28 14.69
N THR A 371 17.85 -1.91 13.41
CA THR A 371 18.03 -0.50 12.99
C THR A 371 16.86 0.39 13.40
N LEU A 372 15.65 -0.06 13.17
CA LEU A 372 14.44 0.74 13.44
C LEU A 372 14.25 0.94 14.95
N GLU A 373 14.48 -0.10 15.75
CA GLU A 373 14.44 -0.06 17.21
C GLU A 373 15.46 0.94 17.75
N LYS A 374 16.67 0.97 17.20
CA LYS A 374 17.71 1.91 17.60
C LYS A 374 17.34 3.35 17.28
N VAL A 375 16.81 3.62 16.06
CA VAL A 375 16.35 4.95 15.66
C VAL A 375 15.21 5.43 16.57
N VAL A 376 14.22 4.59 16.82
CA VAL A 376 13.08 4.91 17.69
C VAL A 376 13.55 5.14 19.12
N TYR A 377 14.50 4.33 19.63
CA TYR A 377 15.12 4.51 20.94
C TYR A 377 15.87 5.85 21.04
N GLN A 378 16.65 6.25 20.02
CA GLN A 378 17.37 7.53 19.98
C GLN A 378 16.40 8.72 20.06
N ILE A 379 15.26 8.65 19.36
CA ILE A 379 14.19 9.66 19.46
C ILE A 379 13.61 9.69 20.89
N GLY A 380 13.32 8.52 21.44
CA GLY A 380 12.82 8.39 22.81
C GLY A 380 13.79 8.97 23.83
N LYS A 381 15.08 8.67 23.71
CA LYS A 381 16.16 9.18 24.57
C LYS A 381 16.19 10.71 24.59
N LEU A 382 16.00 11.33 23.44
CA LEU A 382 15.97 12.78 23.33
C LEU A 382 14.73 13.39 24.00
N LEU A 383 13.55 12.81 23.76
CA LEU A 383 12.27 13.42 24.17
C LEU A 383 11.84 13.07 25.59
N LEU A 384 12.18 11.87 26.10
CA LEU A 384 11.69 11.35 27.38
C LEU A 384 12.71 11.51 28.52
N VAL A 385 13.96 11.80 28.21
CA VAL A 385 15.07 12.04 29.17
C VAL A 385 15.23 10.91 30.18
N ASP A 386 14.69 11.07 31.40
CA ASP A 386 14.85 10.13 32.53
C ASP A 386 13.79 8.98 32.51
N LYS A 387 12.91 8.95 31.52
CA LYS A 387 11.82 7.97 31.38
C LYS A 387 11.92 7.16 30.08
N VAL A 388 13.12 7.06 29.51
CA VAL A 388 13.33 6.32 28.29
C VAL A 388 13.14 4.84 28.56
N PRO A 389 12.20 4.15 27.91
CA PRO A 389 12.11 2.71 27.99
C PRO A 389 13.35 2.08 27.34
N GLU A 390 13.62 0.82 27.64
CA GLU A 390 14.65 0.06 26.92
C GLU A 390 14.34 -0.01 25.43
N GLN A 391 15.36 -0.28 24.61
CA GLN A 391 15.19 -0.51 23.20
C GLN A 391 14.18 -1.65 23.00
N ALA A 392 13.29 -1.52 22.02
CA ALA A 392 12.33 -2.57 21.71
C ALA A 392 13.07 -3.84 21.25
N ALA A 393 12.63 -4.99 21.72
CA ALA A 393 13.17 -6.30 21.38
C ALA A 393 12.23 -7.10 20.47
N THR A 394 11.03 -6.61 20.24
CA THR A 394 10.02 -7.25 19.39
C THR A 394 9.31 -6.20 18.51
N ARG A 395 8.78 -6.65 17.38
CA ARG A 395 7.95 -5.81 16.50
C ARG A 395 6.78 -5.17 17.26
N ASN A 396 6.14 -5.90 18.16
CA ASN A 396 5.04 -5.38 18.97
C ASN A 396 5.50 -4.23 19.90
N GLU A 397 6.66 -4.35 20.55
CA GLU A 397 7.25 -3.29 21.36
C GLU A 397 7.66 -2.09 20.51
N LEU A 398 8.21 -2.31 19.30
CA LEU A 398 8.53 -1.23 18.37
C LEU A 398 7.30 -0.36 18.09
N TYR A 399 6.17 -0.97 17.79
CA TYR A 399 4.91 -0.24 17.53
C TYR A 399 4.39 0.48 18.77
N GLU A 400 4.51 -0.13 19.94
CA GLU A 400 4.18 0.54 21.21
C GLU A 400 5.02 1.80 21.43
N ARG A 401 6.34 1.73 21.16
CA ARG A 401 7.25 2.89 21.27
C ARG A 401 6.89 3.96 20.27
N ILE A 402 6.66 3.57 19.00
CA ILE A 402 6.24 4.50 17.95
C ILE A 402 4.94 5.21 18.34
N ALA A 403 3.92 4.48 18.78
CA ALA A 403 2.64 5.06 19.21
C ALA A 403 2.82 6.05 20.37
N SER A 404 3.60 5.69 21.38
CA SER A 404 3.88 6.54 22.52
C SER A 404 4.61 7.83 22.14
N LEU A 405 5.61 7.74 21.25
CA LEU A 405 6.34 8.91 20.76
C LEU A 405 5.48 9.79 19.83
N LYS A 406 4.67 9.19 18.97
CA LYS A 406 3.69 9.94 18.16
C LYS A 406 2.71 10.70 19.05
N ALA A 407 2.18 10.09 20.08
CA ALA A 407 1.29 10.74 21.03
C ALA A 407 1.97 11.94 21.70
N LEU A 408 3.22 11.79 22.12
CA LEU A 408 4.01 12.88 22.68
C LEU A 408 4.25 14.03 21.69
N LEU A 409 4.65 13.70 20.44
CA LEU A 409 4.97 14.68 19.40
C LEU A 409 3.75 15.43 18.90
N THR A 410 2.62 14.76 18.80
CA THR A 410 1.38 15.34 18.29
C THR A 410 0.47 15.88 19.40
N GLY A 411 0.79 15.61 20.67
CA GLY A 411 -0.09 15.88 21.79
C GLY A 411 -1.36 15.01 21.81
N LYS A 412 -1.44 13.98 20.96
CA LYS A 412 -2.59 13.08 20.82
C LYS A 412 -2.43 11.88 21.72
N THR A 413 -3.42 11.61 22.53
CA THR A 413 -3.59 10.30 23.17
C THR A 413 -4.56 9.46 22.35
N ASP A 414 -4.60 8.14 22.53
CA ASP A 414 -5.56 7.22 21.87
C ASP A 414 -7.04 7.63 21.98
N ALA A 415 -7.32 8.65 22.79
CA ALA A 415 -8.67 9.17 23.06
C ALA A 415 -9.13 10.29 22.10
N GLY A 416 -8.31 10.83 21.21
CA GLY A 416 -8.73 11.88 20.26
C GLY A 416 -7.62 12.80 19.78
N GLU A 417 -7.90 13.56 18.74
CA GLU A 417 -7.05 14.64 18.26
C GLU A 417 -7.11 15.83 19.24
N PRO A 418 -5.99 16.35 19.78
CA PRO A 418 -6.02 17.61 20.49
C PRO A 418 -6.17 18.77 19.50
N GLU A 419 -6.88 19.81 19.91
CA GLU A 419 -7.12 21.02 19.13
C GLU A 419 -5.84 21.79 18.74
N ASP A 420 -4.70 21.50 19.38
CA ASP A 420 -3.44 22.20 19.25
C ASP A 420 -2.26 21.33 18.78
N ALA A 421 -2.51 20.29 17.98
CA ALA A 421 -1.44 19.48 17.40
C ALA A 421 -0.53 20.37 16.52
N GLN A 422 0.53 20.92 17.09
CA GLN A 422 1.59 21.62 16.39
C GLN A 422 2.50 20.62 15.67
N GLY A 423 1.95 19.96 14.65
CA GLY A 423 2.80 19.23 13.71
C GLY A 423 3.85 20.20 13.17
N GLY A 424 5.13 19.84 13.33
CA GLY A 424 6.21 20.70 12.86
C GLY A 424 6.84 21.60 13.91
N LYS A 425 6.71 21.28 15.17
CA LYS A 425 7.39 21.99 16.27
C LYS A 425 8.91 21.95 16.15
N TYR A 426 9.43 20.87 15.57
CA TYR A 426 10.85 20.60 15.47
C TYR A 426 11.32 20.69 14.01
N GLN A 427 12.63 20.95 13.83
CA GLN A 427 13.25 20.84 12.52
C GLN A 427 14.22 19.65 12.54
N PHE A 428 14.01 18.71 11.64
CA PHE A 428 14.91 17.59 11.41
C PHE A 428 16.15 18.02 10.59
N VAL A 429 17.33 17.55 11.00
CA VAL A 429 18.59 17.75 10.27
C VAL A 429 19.29 16.41 10.17
N SER A 430 19.45 15.87 8.94
CA SER A 430 20.23 14.67 8.70
C SER A 430 21.72 14.96 8.83
N LEU A 431 22.45 14.12 9.57
CA LEU A 431 23.91 14.12 9.64
C LEU A 431 24.51 13.05 8.70
N ALA A 432 23.69 12.17 8.19
CA ALA A 432 24.07 11.07 7.30
C ALA A 432 24.18 11.50 5.83
N THR A 433 23.50 12.59 5.45
CA THR A 433 23.61 13.22 4.12
C THR A 433 24.69 14.30 4.10
N ASP A 434 24.69 15.19 3.14
CA ASP A 434 25.73 16.22 2.93
C ASP A 434 26.22 16.90 4.23
N GLN A 435 27.44 16.58 4.62
CA GLN A 435 28.08 17.06 5.84
C GLN A 435 28.56 18.51 5.76
N SER A 436 28.56 19.14 4.59
CA SER A 436 29.08 20.49 4.42
C SER A 436 28.19 21.55 5.08
N GLY A 437 26.89 21.31 5.13
CA GLY A 437 25.90 22.29 5.59
C GLY A 437 25.79 22.46 7.11
N TRP A 438 26.27 21.50 7.94
CA TRP A 438 26.11 21.58 9.39
C TRP A 438 27.43 21.79 10.17
N LYS A 439 28.58 21.62 9.54
CA LYS A 439 29.90 21.77 10.21
C LYS A 439 30.09 23.15 10.82
N ASP A 440 29.69 24.20 10.13
CA ASP A 440 29.82 25.57 10.64
C ASP A 440 28.83 25.84 11.78
N ASP A 441 27.63 25.22 11.71
CA ASP A 441 26.58 25.37 12.71
C ASP A 441 26.94 24.73 14.07
N VAL A 442 27.69 23.62 14.07
CA VAL A 442 28.16 22.94 15.31
C VAL A 442 28.95 23.89 16.21
N SER A 443 29.76 24.81 15.61
CA SER A 443 30.58 25.77 16.31
C SER A 443 29.85 27.07 16.70
N GLN A 444 28.52 27.12 16.52
CA GLN A 444 27.71 28.26 16.87
C GLN A 444 26.97 28.06 18.21
N ASN A 445 26.83 29.14 18.97
CA ASN A 445 25.99 29.16 20.18
C ASN A 445 24.53 29.45 19.78
N SER A 446 23.88 28.44 19.18
CA SER A 446 22.52 28.47 18.69
C SER A 446 21.79 27.16 19.04
N ASP A 447 20.47 27.16 18.94
CA ASP A 447 19.66 25.94 19.14
C ASP A 447 20.08 24.83 18.17
N LYS A 448 20.35 25.18 16.91
CA LYS A 448 20.86 24.23 15.91
C LYS A 448 22.23 23.69 16.28
N GLY A 449 23.16 24.56 16.73
CA GLY A 449 24.47 24.13 17.18
C GLY A 449 24.39 23.20 18.39
N THR A 450 23.51 23.49 19.35
CA THR A 450 23.26 22.63 20.52
C THR A 450 22.69 21.27 20.12
N ALA A 451 21.71 21.24 19.21
CA ALA A 451 21.12 20.01 18.69
C ALA A 451 22.18 19.14 17.97
N LEU A 452 23.02 19.75 17.14
CA LEU A 452 24.08 19.06 16.42
C LEU A 452 25.16 18.49 17.37
N ARG A 453 25.59 19.26 18.39
CA ARG A 453 26.53 18.77 19.39
C ARG A 453 25.97 17.60 20.19
N TYR A 454 24.69 17.64 20.53
CA TYR A 454 24.03 16.49 21.15
C TYR A 454 24.06 15.27 20.23
N ALA A 455 23.63 15.41 18.99
CA ALA A 455 23.61 14.32 18.01
C ALA A 455 25.00 13.68 17.83
N LEU A 456 26.05 14.49 17.68
CA LEU A 456 27.42 14.00 17.57
C LEU A 456 27.91 13.28 18.82
N ARG A 457 27.56 13.80 20.00
CA ARG A 457 27.92 13.15 21.27
C ARG A 457 27.26 11.80 21.45
N GLU A 458 26.00 11.69 21.09
CA GLU A 458 25.22 10.46 21.21
C GLU A 458 25.35 9.52 20.02
N LEU A 459 26.15 9.90 19.01
CA LEU A 459 26.31 9.18 17.73
C LEU A 459 24.98 8.99 16.97
N ASN A 460 24.09 9.97 17.11
CA ASN A 460 22.84 9.98 16.35
C ASN A 460 23.09 10.46 14.92
N PRO A 461 22.58 9.81 13.88
CA PRO A 461 22.73 10.26 12.49
C PRO A 461 21.80 11.44 12.14
N PHE A 462 21.09 11.98 13.12
CA PHE A 462 20.20 13.13 12.96
C PHE A 462 20.20 14.03 14.19
N ALA A 463 19.87 15.30 13.99
CA ALA A 463 19.60 16.27 15.04
C ALA A 463 18.15 16.77 14.96
N MET A 464 17.58 17.14 16.09
CA MET A 464 16.23 17.68 16.21
C MET A 464 16.30 19.10 16.79
N VAL A 465 16.30 20.12 15.94
CA VAL A 465 16.36 21.53 16.33
C VAL A 465 15.04 21.94 16.98
N GLY A 466 15.11 22.69 18.07
CA GLY A 466 13.95 23.14 18.85
C GLY A 466 13.50 22.17 19.96
N ALA A 467 14.17 21.02 20.12
CA ALA A 467 13.99 20.18 21.30
C ALA A 467 14.61 20.80 22.56
N ASP A 468 14.14 20.39 23.72
CA ASP A 468 14.70 20.83 24.99
C ASP A 468 15.95 20.00 25.37
N TYR A 469 17.10 20.59 25.25
CA TYR A 469 18.39 19.98 25.59
C TYR A 469 18.88 20.28 27.02
N THR A 470 18.10 21.00 27.82
CA THR A 470 18.51 21.41 29.19
C THR A 470 18.90 20.22 30.05
N ALA A 471 18.09 19.19 30.06
CA ALA A 471 18.37 17.97 30.83
C ALA A 471 19.59 17.20 30.32
N HIS A 472 19.88 17.27 29.02
CA HIS A 472 21.05 16.64 28.40
C HIS A 472 22.34 17.46 28.58
N ASN A 473 22.22 18.71 28.99
CA ASN A 473 23.34 19.66 29.18
C ASN A 473 23.62 19.99 30.66
N ARG A 474 23.20 19.14 31.63
CA ARG A 474 23.34 19.39 33.09
C ARG A 474 24.80 19.65 33.53
N HIS A 475 25.78 19.19 32.73
CA HIS A 475 27.21 19.38 33.01
C HIS A 475 27.89 20.33 32.02
N GLY A 476 27.14 21.08 31.22
CA GLY A 476 27.69 22.01 30.24
C GLY A 476 28.35 21.34 29.03
N ASN A 477 28.16 20.03 28.83
CA ASN A 477 28.82 19.26 27.78
C ASN A 477 28.35 19.64 26.35
N LEU A 478 27.27 20.39 26.22
CA LEU A 478 26.77 20.92 24.95
C LEU A 478 27.10 22.41 24.75
N ASN A 479 27.77 23.03 25.72
CA ASN A 479 28.25 24.40 25.59
C ASN A 479 29.48 24.45 24.70
N LEU A 480 29.74 25.62 24.10
CA LEU A 480 30.99 25.93 23.37
C LEU A 480 32.12 26.28 24.34
#